data_8a1e2bb9d76082e4f1c1cbb4a0e2ef84
#
_entry.id   8a1e2bb9d76082e4f1c1cbb4a0e2ef84
#
_cell.length_a   1.000
_cell.length_b   1.000
_cell.length_c   1.000
_cell.angle_alpha   90.00
_cell.angle_beta   90.00
_cell.angle_gamma   90.00
#
_symmetry.space_group_name_H-M   'P 1'
#
loop_
_entity.id
_entity.type
_entity.pdbx_description
1 polymer ?
#
loop_
_entity_poly.entity_id
_entity_poly.type
_entity_poly.pdbx_seq_one_letter_code
_entity_poly.pdbx_strand_id
1 'polypeptide(L)'
;MKKKKPAHTHTASETTSNIHSKAVDKPESDGRVSGARSRRKFLGDVGGLTAATLAAGVVGMPSLELAAQAGADDLGISAVNGQARAEKAFNTRTQAALFQKIAPLPDQPNNGDEELYGNRIGNYSKALPHNQLGEVDRPAYESLLRAVTTGDPANFDAITTGGPLKLTSPQGGLAFDMQGADPGHIFQPPAPAFASAEIAGEIAENYWMALARDVFFLDYDFHPITVAAAEDLSKFSDFRGPKFPRGSLRRSPLSLRGSGDSLLNEAEAQVEWQVADSQLASAEIQAGATPIRKSQTGRVTPATLFRGNTPGDLVGPYISQFLWKEIPYGVQTISQKMRTVQPGVDYLTNYADWLATQNGNANFAYPFDSTPRYIRNMRDLAEWVHIDVLFQGYFNAMLILMGMGAPVDDGNPYKTSRNQAGFATFGPPHIASTLCSVASPALKAVWFQKWMVHRRIRPEEFAGRIHNHLTRATTYPIHSDILNSKAVEEVRRKYDSFLLPMAFPEGCPTHPAYGAGHATVAGVCVTILKAWFDESWILPDPVVPTPDGLALVPYRGSSLTLGGELNKLAANVAFGRNVAGVHWRTDAWESLKLGEAMAISILQDFKGCYNERFEGFRLTKFDGTRVVVG
;
A
#
# COMPACT_ATOMS: atom_id res chain seq x y z
N MET A 1 -34.28 -50.90 29.02
CA MET A 1 -35.41 -50.05 29.41
C MET A 1 -35.40 -48.77 28.58
N LYS A 2 -36.48 -48.54 27.89
CA LYS A 2 -36.77 -47.40 26.97
C LYS A 2 -36.85 -46.08 27.69
N LYS A 3 -36.43 -44.94 27.04
CA LYS A 3 -37.16 -43.66 26.88
C LYS A 3 -36.24 -42.70 26.10
N LYS A 4 -36.51 -42.46 24.83
CA LYS A 4 -37.30 -41.45 24.09
C LYS A 4 -36.70 -40.03 24.17
N LYS A 5 -36.32 -39.58 22.94
CA LYS A 5 -36.14 -38.16 22.52
C LYS A 5 -37.41 -37.33 22.68
N PRO A 6 -37.27 -35.99 22.61
CA PRO A 6 -37.87 -35.39 21.39
C PRO A 6 -36.93 -34.42 20.64
N ALA A 7 -37.20 -34.36 19.35
CA ALA A 7 -36.67 -33.43 18.38
C ALA A 7 -37.48 -32.12 18.41
N HIS A 8 -36.77 -30.98 18.23
CA HIS A 8 -37.42 -29.73 17.81
C HIS A 8 -36.87 -29.30 16.46
N THR A 9 -37.68 -29.43 15.47
CA THR A 9 -37.60 -28.79 14.15
C THR A 9 -38.04 -27.33 14.29
N HIS A 10 -37.21 -26.39 13.84
CA HIS A 10 -37.67 -25.04 13.51
C HIS A 10 -37.53 -24.84 12.00
N THR A 11 -38.70 -24.74 11.40
CA THR A 11 -38.94 -24.32 10.03
C THR A 11 -38.68 -22.83 9.87
N ALA A 12 -37.87 -22.47 8.86
CA ALA A 12 -37.73 -21.12 8.37
C ALA A 12 -39.01 -20.70 7.61
N SER A 13 -39.57 -19.56 7.97
CA SER A 13 -40.63 -18.90 7.20
C SER A 13 -40.01 -17.78 6.37
N GLU A 14 -40.08 -17.92 5.07
CA GLU A 14 -39.88 -16.86 4.09
C GLU A 14 -41.00 -15.82 4.23
N THR A 15 -40.64 -14.57 4.39
CA THR A 15 -41.56 -13.44 4.22
C THR A 15 -41.09 -12.57 3.05
N THR A 16 -41.66 -12.84 1.90
CA THR A 16 -41.63 -11.96 0.73
C THR A 16 -42.62 -10.81 0.95
N SER A 17 -42.15 -9.59 1.07
CA SER A 17 -42.99 -8.39 1.04
C SER A 17 -43.07 -7.84 -0.39
N ASN A 18 -44.23 -8.07 -1.02
CA ASN A 18 -44.66 -7.39 -2.23
C ASN A 18 -45.03 -5.93 -1.91
N ILE A 19 -44.34 -4.98 -2.52
CA ILE A 19 -44.76 -3.58 -2.53
C ILE A 19 -45.53 -3.33 -3.83
N HIS A 20 -46.85 -3.17 -3.70
CA HIS A 20 -47.76 -2.74 -4.76
C HIS A 20 -47.53 -1.26 -5.09
N SER A 21 -47.26 -0.96 -6.35
CA SER A 21 -47.33 0.37 -6.93
C SER A 21 -48.77 0.82 -7.04
N LYS A 22 -49.15 1.88 -6.32
CA LYS A 22 -50.37 2.64 -6.58
C LYS A 22 -50.04 3.79 -7.52
N ALA A 23 -50.69 3.78 -8.67
CA ALA A 23 -50.80 4.93 -9.55
C ALA A 23 -51.56 6.06 -8.86
N VAL A 24 -51.06 7.28 -8.92
CA VAL A 24 -51.79 8.50 -8.52
C VAL A 24 -51.91 9.38 -9.75
N ASP A 25 -53.17 9.76 -10.02
CA ASP A 25 -53.58 10.62 -11.12
C ASP A 25 -52.94 12.01 -11.09
N LYS A 26 -52.72 12.53 -12.29
CA LYS A 26 -52.29 13.92 -12.53
C LYS A 26 -53.49 14.89 -12.38
N PRO A 27 -53.23 16.10 -11.90
CA PRO A 27 -54.00 17.26 -12.33
C PRO A 27 -53.22 18.04 -13.39
N GLU A 28 -53.86 18.36 -14.47
CA GLU A 28 -53.47 19.35 -15.45
C GLU A 28 -53.48 20.78 -14.81
N SER A 29 -52.41 21.53 -15.00
CA SER A 29 -52.48 23.00 -14.95
C SER A 29 -51.50 23.57 -15.93
N ASP A 30 -52.05 24.33 -16.87
CA ASP A 30 -51.40 25.18 -17.84
C ASP A 30 -50.52 26.22 -17.14
N GLY A 31 -49.27 26.39 -17.60
CA GLY A 31 -48.34 27.39 -17.13
C GLY A 31 -47.12 27.46 -18.00
N ARG A 32 -47.17 28.20 -19.11
CA ARG A 32 -46.05 28.47 -19.99
C ARG A 32 -44.91 29.14 -19.19
N VAL A 33 -43.76 28.48 -19.07
CA VAL A 33 -42.48 29.10 -18.82
C VAL A 33 -41.54 28.76 -19.99
N SER A 34 -41.19 29.79 -20.72
CA SER A 34 -40.28 29.78 -21.85
C SER A 34 -38.86 29.46 -21.41
N GLY A 35 -38.17 28.53 -22.14
CA GLY A 35 -36.72 28.59 -22.24
C GLY A 35 -35.94 27.44 -21.67
N ALA A 36 -36.36 26.15 -21.83
CA ALA A 36 -35.43 25.03 -21.68
C ALA A 36 -34.70 24.80 -23.01
N ARG A 37 -33.47 25.28 -23.13
CA ARG A 37 -32.58 24.93 -24.25
C ARG A 37 -32.29 23.41 -24.19
N SER A 38 -32.55 22.73 -25.27
CA SER A 38 -32.30 21.29 -25.37
C SER A 38 -30.81 20.98 -25.19
N ARG A 39 -30.49 19.89 -24.51
CA ARG A 39 -29.10 19.40 -24.29
C ARG A 39 -28.29 19.31 -25.61
N ARG A 40 -28.93 19.00 -26.71
CA ARG A 40 -28.29 18.94 -28.05
C ARG A 40 -27.84 20.32 -28.55
N LYS A 41 -28.58 21.39 -28.25
CA LYS A 41 -28.20 22.73 -28.65
C LYS A 41 -27.08 23.27 -27.79
N PHE A 42 -27.07 22.94 -26.49
CA PHE A 42 -25.97 23.27 -25.58
C PHE A 42 -24.64 22.64 -26.00
N LEU A 43 -24.64 21.37 -26.38
CA LEU A 43 -23.43 20.68 -26.87
C LEU A 43 -22.95 21.18 -28.24
N GLY A 44 -23.87 21.65 -29.10
CA GLY A 44 -23.52 22.29 -30.37
C GLY A 44 -22.86 23.64 -30.20
N ASP A 45 -23.36 24.46 -29.27
CA ASP A 45 -22.81 25.78 -28.97
C ASP A 45 -21.43 25.73 -28.30
N VAL A 46 -21.16 24.67 -27.47
CA VAL A 46 -19.85 24.43 -26.84
C VAL A 46 -18.82 23.93 -27.88
N GLY A 47 -19.23 23.10 -28.82
CA GLY A 47 -18.35 22.60 -29.89
C GLY A 47 -17.84 23.70 -30.86
N GLY A 48 -18.62 24.80 -31.03
CA GLY A 48 -18.24 25.91 -31.89
C GLY A 48 -17.20 26.86 -31.28
N LEU A 49 -17.22 27.04 -29.96
CA LEU A 49 -16.27 27.93 -29.27
C LEU A 49 -14.87 27.29 -29.12
N THR A 50 -14.79 25.96 -28.99
CA THR A 50 -13.50 25.26 -28.83
C THR A 50 -12.65 25.24 -30.11
N ALA A 51 -13.27 25.25 -31.29
CA ALA A 51 -12.51 25.24 -32.56
C ALA A 51 -11.86 26.59 -32.89
N ALA A 52 -12.44 27.70 -32.46
CA ALA A 52 -11.90 29.06 -32.71
C ALA A 52 -10.74 29.41 -31.77
N THR A 53 -10.73 28.88 -30.54
CA THR A 53 -9.67 29.17 -29.55
C THR A 53 -8.44 28.31 -29.76
N LEU A 54 -8.58 27.11 -30.34
CA LEU A 54 -7.47 26.19 -30.62
C LEU A 54 -6.62 26.59 -31.85
N ALA A 55 -7.15 27.40 -32.79
CA ALA A 55 -6.40 27.83 -33.95
C ALA A 55 -5.44 29.00 -33.71
N ALA A 56 -5.55 29.70 -32.59
CA ALA A 56 -4.72 30.87 -32.25
C ALA A 56 -3.58 30.59 -31.25
N GLY A 57 -3.38 29.34 -30.81
CA GLY A 57 -2.56 28.99 -29.65
C GLY A 57 -1.28 28.21 -29.89
N VAL A 58 -0.69 28.24 -31.09
CA VAL A 58 0.60 27.54 -31.34
C VAL A 58 1.73 28.56 -31.54
N VAL A 59 1.84 29.54 -30.67
CA VAL A 59 3.09 30.31 -30.48
C VAL A 59 3.17 30.78 -29.03
N GLY A 60 4.04 30.15 -28.25
CA GLY A 60 4.45 30.59 -26.92
C GLY A 60 3.50 30.14 -25.80
N MET A 61 3.84 29.06 -25.10
CA MET A 61 3.21 28.70 -23.82
C MET A 61 3.52 29.79 -22.78
N PRO A 62 2.51 30.47 -22.21
CA PRO A 62 2.70 31.10 -20.93
C PRO A 62 2.78 30.00 -19.87
N SER A 63 3.79 30.09 -19.00
CA SER A 63 3.90 29.24 -17.82
C SER A 63 2.59 29.20 -17.04
N LEU A 64 2.29 28.10 -16.37
CA LEU A 64 1.12 27.93 -15.48
C LEU A 64 0.99 29.09 -14.47
N GLU A 65 2.09 29.74 -14.11
CA GLU A 65 2.15 30.93 -13.27
C GLU A 65 1.37 32.13 -13.82
N LEU A 66 1.33 32.33 -15.15
CA LEU A 66 0.60 33.47 -15.72
C LEU A 66 -0.92 33.28 -15.63
N ALA A 67 -1.42 32.05 -15.73
CA ALA A 67 -2.85 31.77 -15.56
C ALA A 67 -3.30 31.90 -14.10
N ALA A 68 -2.43 31.62 -13.14
CA ALA A 68 -2.69 31.84 -11.73
C ALA A 68 -2.63 33.34 -11.33
N GLN A 69 -1.74 34.11 -11.95
CA GLN A 69 -1.59 35.56 -11.68
C GLN A 69 -2.67 36.42 -12.33
N ALA A 70 -3.11 36.09 -13.53
CA ALA A 70 -4.19 36.85 -14.20
C ALA A 70 -5.54 36.76 -13.47
N GLY A 71 -5.73 35.75 -12.61
CA GLY A 71 -6.95 35.61 -11.82
C GLY A 71 -6.97 36.34 -10.47
N ALA A 72 -5.85 36.91 -10.02
CA ALA A 72 -5.76 37.45 -8.66
C ALA A 72 -6.15 38.94 -8.55
N ASP A 73 -5.95 39.71 -9.60
CA ASP A 73 -6.11 41.14 -9.53
C ASP A 73 -7.49 41.67 -9.97
N ASP A 74 -8.31 40.83 -10.63
CA ASP A 74 -9.66 41.21 -11.10
C ASP A 74 -10.79 40.61 -10.23
N LEU A 75 -10.48 40.25 -8.98
CA LEU A 75 -11.38 39.54 -8.05
C LEU A 75 -12.36 40.47 -7.30
N GLY A 76 -12.61 41.67 -7.78
CA GLY A 76 -13.69 42.49 -7.25
C GLY A 76 -15.02 41.68 -7.21
N ILE A 77 -16.07 42.22 -7.64
CA ILE A 77 -17.46 41.69 -7.57
C ILE A 77 -17.66 40.35 -8.35
N SER A 78 -16.73 39.96 -9.25
CA SER A 78 -16.90 38.80 -10.13
C SER A 78 -16.75 37.43 -9.44
N ALA A 79 -16.02 37.35 -8.32
CA ALA A 79 -15.80 36.07 -7.61
C ALA A 79 -17.08 35.42 -7.08
N VAL A 80 -18.11 36.19 -6.81
CA VAL A 80 -19.44 35.72 -6.35
C VAL A 80 -20.49 35.67 -7.48
N ASN A 81 -20.12 36.09 -8.69
CA ASN A 81 -20.99 35.99 -9.86
C ASN A 81 -21.03 34.56 -10.36
N GLY A 82 -22.22 33.95 -10.40
CA GLY A 82 -22.40 32.55 -10.77
C GLY A 82 -21.88 32.23 -12.17
N GLN A 83 -21.99 33.12 -13.14
CA GLN A 83 -21.45 32.90 -14.49
C GLN A 83 -19.92 32.92 -14.49
N ALA A 84 -19.28 33.91 -13.86
CA ALA A 84 -17.82 33.98 -13.78
C ALA A 84 -17.21 32.78 -13.01
N ARG A 85 -17.89 32.31 -11.95
CA ARG A 85 -17.49 31.10 -11.24
C ARG A 85 -17.58 29.85 -12.13
N ALA A 86 -18.65 29.71 -12.89
CA ALA A 86 -18.83 28.60 -13.82
C ALA A 86 -17.75 28.58 -14.90
N GLU A 87 -17.40 29.73 -15.44
CA GLU A 87 -16.30 29.88 -16.42
C GLU A 87 -14.94 29.55 -15.82
N LYS A 88 -14.63 30.09 -14.62
CA LYS A 88 -13.39 29.73 -13.91
C LYS A 88 -13.29 28.22 -13.68
N ALA A 89 -14.35 27.60 -13.15
CA ALA A 89 -14.38 26.16 -12.89
C ALA A 89 -14.22 25.33 -14.18
N PHE A 90 -14.89 25.74 -15.26
CA PHE A 90 -14.75 25.10 -16.57
C PHE A 90 -13.30 25.22 -17.09
N ASN A 91 -12.74 26.41 -17.08
CA ASN A 91 -11.38 26.67 -17.56
C ASN A 91 -10.36 25.88 -16.74
N THR A 92 -10.44 25.87 -15.41
CA THR A 92 -9.53 25.09 -14.52
C THR A 92 -9.58 23.60 -14.86
N ARG A 93 -10.77 23.01 -14.96
CA ARG A 93 -10.93 21.57 -15.32
C ARG A 93 -10.46 21.27 -16.73
N THR A 94 -10.70 22.17 -17.66
CA THR A 94 -10.25 22.02 -19.07
C THR A 94 -8.74 22.08 -19.16
N GLN A 95 -8.09 22.99 -18.41
CA GLN A 95 -6.63 23.09 -18.37
C GLN A 95 -6.00 21.84 -17.74
N ALA A 96 -6.54 21.34 -16.63
CA ALA A 96 -6.09 20.09 -16.02
C ALA A 96 -6.21 18.90 -16.99
N ALA A 97 -7.36 18.75 -17.67
CA ALA A 97 -7.57 17.71 -18.67
C ALA A 97 -6.65 17.86 -19.88
N LEU A 98 -6.42 19.10 -20.34
CA LEU A 98 -5.51 19.37 -21.46
C LEU A 98 -4.07 19.02 -21.08
N PHE A 99 -3.63 19.37 -19.87
CA PHE A 99 -2.30 19.00 -19.36
C PHE A 99 -2.10 17.48 -19.40
N GLN A 100 -3.06 16.70 -18.90
CA GLN A 100 -3.00 15.23 -18.95
C GLN A 100 -2.96 14.74 -20.42
N LYS A 101 -3.74 15.33 -21.31
CA LYS A 101 -3.78 14.93 -22.72
C LYS A 101 -2.46 15.15 -23.46
N ILE A 102 -1.74 16.24 -23.17
CA ILE A 102 -0.49 16.62 -23.86
C ILE A 102 0.77 16.10 -23.14
N ALA A 103 0.65 15.69 -21.88
CA ALA A 103 1.77 15.10 -21.15
C ALA A 103 2.30 13.87 -21.91
N PRO A 104 3.63 13.73 -22.07
CA PRO A 104 4.18 12.57 -22.75
C PRO A 104 3.86 11.30 -21.94
N LEU A 105 3.38 10.27 -22.64
CA LEU A 105 3.19 8.96 -22.04
C LEU A 105 4.57 8.33 -21.78
N PRO A 106 4.84 7.85 -20.58
CA PRO A 106 6.07 7.13 -20.31
C PRO A 106 6.03 5.75 -21.00
N ASP A 107 7.19 5.28 -21.46
CA ASP A 107 7.34 3.89 -21.81
C ASP A 107 7.03 3.03 -20.58
N GLN A 108 6.28 1.95 -20.78
CA GLN A 108 5.86 1.00 -19.73
C GLN A 108 6.52 -0.38 -19.93
N PRO A 109 7.85 -0.51 -19.83
CA PRO A 109 8.51 -1.80 -20.03
C PRO A 109 8.19 -2.77 -18.87
N ASN A 110 7.97 -4.03 -19.21
CA ASN A 110 7.99 -5.14 -18.23
C ASN A 110 9.43 -5.68 -18.07
N ASN A 111 9.61 -6.77 -17.33
CA ASN A 111 10.93 -7.36 -17.09
C ASN A 111 11.36 -8.40 -18.16
N GLY A 112 10.55 -8.64 -19.17
CA GLY A 112 10.84 -9.59 -20.26
C GLY A 112 10.59 -11.06 -19.93
N ASP A 113 10.21 -11.42 -18.71
CA ASP A 113 10.00 -12.82 -18.30
C ASP A 113 8.86 -13.49 -19.10
N GLU A 114 7.83 -12.73 -19.47
CA GLU A 114 6.66 -13.24 -20.19
C GLU A 114 7.03 -13.71 -21.59
N GLU A 115 7.93 -13.01 -22.25
CA GLU A 115 8.46 -13.35 -23.57
C GLU A 115 9.55 -14.43 -23.49
N LEU A 116 10.38 -14.38 -22.44
CA LEU A 116 11.51 -15.28 -22.25
C LEU A 116 11.07 -16.72 -21.92
N TYR A 117 10.04 -16.87 -21.07
CA TYR A 117 9.60 -18.19 -20.61
C TYR A 117 8.27 -18.59 -21.25
N GLY A 118 8.33 -19.47 -22.25
CA GLY A 118 7.14 -19.95 -22.98
C GLY A 118 6.09 -20.65 -22.11
N ASN A 119 6.50 -21.24 -20.97
CA ASN A 119 5.63 -21.85 -19.95
C ASN A 119 5.17 -20.85 -18.87
N ARG A 120 5.46 -19.57 -19.02
CA ARG A 120 5.00 -18.48 -18.14
C ARG A 120 5.39 -18.61 -16.66
N ILE A 121 6.49 -19.29 -16.37
CA ILE A 121 6.94 -19.55 -14.99
C ILE A 121 7.30 -18.30 -14.18
N GLY A 122 7.62 -17.19 -14.83
CA GLY A 122 7.93 -15.88 -14.23
C GLY A 122 6.71 -14.98 -14.04
N ASN A 123 5.52 -15.39 -14.50
CA ASN A 123 4.34 -14.56 -14.55
C ASN A 123 3.23 -15.08 -13.62
N TYR A 124 2.36 -14.18 -13.21
CA TYR A 124 1.16 -14.47 -12.43
C TYR A 124 0.19 -15.36 -13.20
N SER A 125 -0.26 -16.42 -12.55
CA SER A 125 -1.19 -17.38 -13.17
C SER A 125 -2.22 -17.97 -12.21
N LYS A 126 -2.17 -17.66 -10.92
CA LYS A 126 -3.10 -18.19 -9.91
C LYS A 126 -4.56 -18.01 -10.32
N ALA A 127 -5.38 -19.00 -10.01
CA ALA A 127 -6.79 -19.16 -10.39
C ALA A 127 -7.03 -19.52 -11.87
N LEU A 128 -6.00 -19.58 -12.72
CA LEU A 128 -6.09 -20.26 -14.01
C LEU A 128 -5.86 -21.77 -13.82
N PRO A 129 -6.17 -22.65 -14.81
CA PRO A 129 -5.82 -24.06 -14.76
C PRO A 129 -4.31 -24.29 -14.79
N HIS A 130 -3.82 -25.25 -14.01
CA HIS A 130 -2.41 -25.62 -13.91
C HIS A 130 -2.21 -27.14 -14.05
N ASN A 131 -1.04 -27.53 -14.55
CA ASN A 131 -0.60 -28.92 -14.58
C ASN A 131 -0.07 -29.36 -13.19
N GLN A 132 0.43 -30.61 -13.11
CA GLN A 132 0.95 -31.20 -11.86
C GLN A 132 2.22 -30.50 -11.31
N LEU A 133 2.93 -29.72 -12.13
CA LEU A 133 4.06 -28.87 -11.72
C LEU A 133 3.60 -27.47 -11.29
N GLY A 134 2.30 -27.19 -11.29
CA GLY A 134 1.77 -25.85 -11.06
C GLY A 134 2.14 -24.85 -12.15
N GLU A 135 2.48 -25.32 -13.35
CA GLU A 135 2.62 -24.47 -14.53
C GLU A 135 1.26 -24.25 -15.18
N VAL A 136 1.00 -23.04 -15.61
CA VAL A 136 -0.31 -22.65 -16.15
C VAL A 136 -0.61 -23.32 -17.48
N ASP A 137 -1.86 -23.70 -17.71
CA ASP A 137 -2.35 -24.11 -19.01
C ASP A 137 -2.21 -22.95 -20.01
N ARG A 138 -1.52 -23.22 -21.12
CA ARG A 138 -1.18 -22.21 -22.09
C ARG A 138 -2.40 -21.55 -22.75
N PRO A 139 -3.40 -22.27 -23.24
CA PRO A 139 -4.64 -21.67 -23.74
C PRO A 139 -5.35 -20.77 -22.74
N ALA A 140 -5.38 -21.16 -21.45
CA ALA A 140 -5.98 -20.32 -20.40
C ALA A 140 -5.19 -19.02 -20.20
N TYR A 141 -3.85 -19.07 -20.19
CA TYR A 141 -3.03 -17.86 -20.11
C TYR A 141 -3.20 -16.96 -21.34
N GLU A 142 -3.29 -17.53 -22.53
CA GLU A 142 -3.56 -16.78 -23.77
C GLU A 142 -4.93 -16.10 -23.77
N SER A 143 -5.94 -16.69 -23.10
CA SER A 143 -7.24 -16.04 -22.91
C SER A 143 -7.12 -14.79 -22.01
N LEU A 144 -6.31 -14.84 -20.95
CA LEU A 144 -5.98 -13.68 -20.12
C LEU A 144 -5.24 -12.60 -20.93
N LEU A 145 -4.19 -12.98 -21.68
CA LEU A 145 -3.45 -12.02 -22.52
C LEU A 145 -4.34 -11.33 -23.54
N ARG A 146 -5.25 -12.07 -24.18
CA ARG A 146 -6.23 -11.49 -25.11
C ARG A 146 -7.09 -10.44 -24.42
N ALA A 147 -7.60 -10.73 -23.23
CA ALA A 147 -8.43 -9.79 -22.47
C ALA A 147 -7.69 -8.50 -22.15
N VAL A 148 -6.48 -8.59 -21.56
CA VAL A 148 -5.69 -7.40 -21.16
C VAL A 148 -5.14 -6.62 -22.36
N THR A 149 -4.93 -7.27 -23.52
CA THR A 149 -4.43 -6.60 -24.73
C THR A 149 -5.54 -5.88 -25.48
N THR A 150 -6.75 -6.46 -25.54
CA THR A 150 -7.87 -5.87 -26.27
C THR A 150 -8.66 -4.86 -25.46
N GLY A 151 -8.69 -5.01 -24.12
CA GLY A 151 -9.56 -4.23 -23.24
C GLY A 151 -11.06 -4.50 -23.43
N ASP A 152 -11.44 -5.47 -24.25
CA ASP A 152 -12.83 -5.80 -24.54
C ASP A 152 -13.46 -6.55 -23.35
N PRO A 153 -14.56 -6.06 -22.75
CA PRO A 153 -15.25 -6.72 -21.65
C PRO A 153 -15.62 -8.18 -21.94
N ALA A 154 -15.99 -8.52 -23.16
CA ALA A 154 -16.34 -9.88 -23.53
C ALA A 154 -15.13 -10.84 -23.44
N ASN A 155 -13.93 -10.36 -23.72
CA ASN A 155 -12.71 -11.15 -23.55
C ASN A 155 -12.36 -11.38 -22.07
N PHE A 156 -12.64 -10.42 -21.18
CA PHE A 156 -12.49 -10.63 -19.72
C PHE A 156 -13.47 -11.68 -19.19
N ASP A 157 -14.71 -11.69 -19.67
CA ASP A 157 -15.70 -12.71 -19.31
C ASP A 157 -15.33 -14.10 -19.85
N ALA A 158 -14.53 -14.17 -20.91
CA ALA A 158 -14.07 -15.40 -21.54
C ALA A 158 -12.77 -15.97 -20.96
N ILE A 159 -12.16 -15.34 -19.93
CA ILE A 159 -10.94 -15.87 -19.29
C ILE A 159 -11.25 -17.22 -18.64
N THR A 160 -10.43 -18.23 -18.98
CA THR A 160 -10.57 -19.59 -18.44
C THR A 160 -10.00 -19.65 -17.02
N THR A 161 -10.83 -20.03 -16.03
CA THR A 161 -10.41 -20.24 -14.64
C THR A 161 -10.33 -21.73 -14.30
N GLY A 162 -9.44 -22.07 -13.33
CA GLY A 162 -9.20 -23.46 -12.90
C GLY A 162 -10.15 -23.93 -11.78
N GLY A 163 -10.78 -23.00 -11.07
CA GLY A 163 -11.64 -23.25 -9.92
C GLY A 163 -12.62 -22.14 -9.64
N PRO A 164 -13.28 -22.12 -8.45
CA PRO A 164 -14.31 -21.15 -8.12
C PRO A 164 -13.79 -19.74 -7.81
N LEU A 165 -12.48 -19.57 -7.52
CA LEU A 165 -11.90 -18.25 -7.28
C LEU A 165 -11.92 -17.40 -8.53
N LYS A 166 -12.39 -16.17 -8.39
CA LYS A 166 -12.44 -15.19 -9.48
C LYS A 166 -11.19 -14.31 -9.48
N LEU A 167 -10.75 -13.89 -10.66
CA LEU A 167 -9.72 -12.86 -10.80
C LEU A 167 -10.22 -11.53 -10.24
N THR A 168 -9.38 -10.84 -9.47
CA THR A 168 -9.79 -9.59 -8.80
C THR A 168 -9.73 -8.42 -9.78
N SER A 169 -10.89 -8.04 -10.31
CA SER A 169 -11.14 -6.82 -11.10
C SER A 169 -10.09 -6.47 -12.16
N PRO A 170 -9.74 -7.38 -13.10
CA PRO A 170 -8.71 -7.08 -14.11
C PRO A 170 -9.05 -5.83 -14.96
N GLN A 171 -10.32 -5.55 -15.21
CA GLN A 171 -10.76 -4.37 -15.94
C GLN A 171 -10.57 -3.05 -15.18
N GLY A 172 -10.37 -3.11 -13.84
CA GLY A 172 -10.18 -1.93 -13.00
C GLY A 172 -8.97 -1.07 -13.40
N GLY A 173 -7.96 -1.67 -14.02
CA GLY A 173 -6.80 -0.97 -14.56
C GLY A 173 -7.08 -0.12 -15.82
N LEU A 174 -8.22 -0.33 -16.47
CA LEU A 174 -8.65 0.46 -17.63
C LEU A 174 -9.55 1.65 -17.24
N ALA A 175 -9.91 1.74 -15.96
CA ALA A 175 -10.70 2.85 -15.45
C ALA A 175 -9.81 4.04 -15.08
N PHE A 176 -10.32 5.25 -15.25
CA PHE A 176 -9.66 6.50 -14.88
C PHE A 176 -10.59 7.37 -14.02
N ASP A 177 -10.02 8.39 -13.40
CA ASP A 177 -10.75 9.36 -12.59
C ASP A 177 -10.83 10.73 -13.28
N MET A 178 -11.68 11.60 -12.72
CA MET A 178 -11.88 12.95 -13.25
C MET A 178 -10.80 13.94 -12.76
N GLN A 179 -9.92 13.52 -11.88
CA GLN A 179 -8.83 14.30 -11.27
C GLN A 179 -7.57 13.45 -11.16
N GLY A 180 -6.42 14.11 -11.19
CA GLY A 180 -5.13 13.43 -11.16
C GLY A 180 -4.75 12.81 -12.50
N ALA A 181 -3.59 12.21 -12.55
CA ALA A 181 -3.06 11.57 -13.74
C ALA A 181 -3.86 10.31 -14.11
N ASP A 182 -3.99 10.08 -15.42
CA ASP A 182 -4.44 8.79 -15.92
C ASP A 182 -3.47 7.68 -15.49
N PRO A 183 -3.95 6.46 -15.19
CA PRO A 183 -3.09 5.33 -14.81
C PRO A 183 -1.92 5.06 -15.76
N GLY A 184 -2.11 5.27 -17.07
CA GLY A 184 -1.08 5.11 -18.09
C GLY A 184 0.02 6.19 -18.04
N HIS A 185 -0.18 7.33 -17.39
CA HIS A 185 0.81 8.39 -17.24
C HIS A 185 1.74 8.20 -16.03
N ILE A 186 1.46 7.26 -15.15
CA ILE A 186 2.29 6.99 -13.99
C ILE A 186 3.14 5.77 -14.24
N PHE A 187 4.46 5.96 -14.16
CA PHE A 187 5.44 4.92 -14.43
C PHE A 187 5.81 4.14 -13.17
N GLN A 188 5.94 2.83 -13.34
CA GLN A 188 6.56 1.93 -12.38
C GLN A 188 7.69 1.15 -13.10
N PRO A 189 8.94 1.16 -12.59
CA PRO A 189 10.05 0.51 -13.29
C PRO A 189 9.85 -1.02 -13.35
N PRO A 190 10.49 -1.73 -14.30
CA PRO A 190 10.40 -3.18 -14.39
C PRO A 190 10.69 -3.89 -13.07
N ALA A 191 9.91 -4.92 -12.75
CA ALA A 191 10.18 -5.79 -11.60
C ALA A 191 11.49 -6.56 -11.80
N PRO A 192 12.14 -7.07 -10.72
CA PRO A 192 13.27 -7.99 -10.85
C PRO A 192 12.92 -9.20 -11.72
N ALA A 193 13.85 -9.59 -12.61
CA ALA A 193 13.66 -10.75 -13.46
C ALA A 193 13.65 -12.06 -12.66
N PHE A 194 12.94 -13.07 -13.14
CA PHE A 194 12.74 -14.37 -12.49
C PHE A 194 14.05 -15.08 -12.07
N ALA A 195 15.11 -14.97 -12.88
CA ALA A 195 16.40 -15.60 -12.61
C ALA A 195 17.41 -14.69 -11.91
N SER A 196 17.01 -13.48 -11.47
CA SER A 196 17.94 -12.49 -10.92
C SER A 196 18.33 -12.78 -9.47
N ALA A 197 19.51 -12.29 -9.06
CA ALA A 197 19.93 -12.30 -7.66
C ALA A 197 19.03 -11.41 -6.76
N GLU A 198 18.43 -10.37 -7.32
CA GLU A 198 17.50 -9.49 -6.61
C GLU A 198 16.27 -10.27 -6.13
N ILE A 199 15.59 -11.04 -7.02
CA ILE A 199 14.42 -11.83 -6.62
C ILE A 199 14.79 -12.94 -5.63
N ALA A 200 16.02 -13.50 -5.73
CA ALA A 200 16.52 -14.46 -4.76
C ALA A 200 16.64 -13.85 -3.36
N GLY A 201 17.13 -12.63 -3.24
CA GLY A 201 17.17 -11.90 -1.97
C GLY A 201 15.77 -11.59 -1.42
N GLU A 202 14.83 -11.20 -2.28
CA GLU A 202 13.46 -10.89 -1.88
C GLU A 202 12.70 -12.13 -1.38
N ILE A 203 12.81 -13.26 -2.08
CA ILE A 203 12.13 -14.48 -1.64
C ILE A 203 12.76 -15.05 -0.36
N ALA A 204 14.09 -14.94 -0.19
CA ALA A 204 14.76 -15.32 1.06
C ALA A 204 14.24 -14.49 2.24
N GLU A 205 14.04 -13.19 2.04
CA GLU A 205 13.44 -12.33 3.06
C GLU A 205 12.03 -12.80 3.43
N ASN A 206 11.19 -13.16 2.45
CA ASN A 206 9.85 -13.67 2.72
C ASN A 206 9.87 -15.00 3.50
N TYR A 207 10.79 -15.91 3.19
CA TYR A 207 10.99 -17.14 3.97
C TYR A 207 11.39 -16.84 5.42
N TRP A 208 12.33 -15.93 5.63
CA TRP A 208 12.73 -15.52 6.98
C TRP A 208 11.63 -14.78 7.73
N MET A 209 10.84 -13.94 7.05
CA MET A 209 9.65 -13.31 7.62
C MET A 209 8.63 -14.37 8.08
N ALA A 210 8.40 -15.42 7.28
CA ALA A 210 7.51 -16.51 7.64
C ALA A 210 8.00 -17.28 8.87
N LEU A 211 9.30 -17.58 8.96
CA LEU A 211 9.92 -18.26 10.11
C LEU A 211 9.92 -17.40 11.38
N ALA A 212 10.08 -16.08 11.25
CA ALA A 212 10.13 -15.12 12.35
C ALA A 212 8.76 -14.54 12.74
N ARG A 213 7.67 -14.99 12.10
CA ARG A 213 6.35 -14.37 12.17
C ARG A 213 5.82 -14.21 13.60
N ASP A 214 6.15 -15.15 14.50
CA ASP A 214 5.71 -15.13 15.89
C ASP A 214 6.71 -14.50 16.86
N VAL A 215 7.89 -14.08 16.39
CA VAL A 215 8.91 -13.44 17.23
C VAL A 215 8.42 -12.05 17.61
N PHE A 216 8.44 -11.74 18.90
CA PHE A 216 8.10 -10.43 19.41
C PHE A 216 9.11 -9.37 18.95
N PHE A 217 8.66 -8.19 18.50
CA PHE A 217 9.56 -7.18 17.92
C PHE A 217 10.69 -6.74 18.86
N LEU A 218 10.45 -6.72 20.16
CA LEU A 218 11.48 -6.38 21.15
C LEU A 218 12.55 -7.46 21.32
N ASP A 219 12.29 -8.70 20.85
CA ASP A 219 13.24 -9.81 20.93
C ASP A 219 14.13 -9.94 19.70
N TYR A 220 13.93 -9.09 18.68
CA TYR A 220 14.61 -9.20 17.38
C TYR A 220 16.13 -9.19 17.50
N ASP A 221 16.69 -8.39 18.41
CA ASP A 221 18.14 -8.22 18.55
C ASP A 221 18.88 -9.49 19.01
N PHE A 222 18.19 -10.41 19.66
CA PHE A 222 18.80 -11.58 20.26
C PHE A 222 18.10 -12.92 19.95
N HIS A 223 16.94 -12.90 19.29
CA HIS A 223 16.23 -14.14 18.97
C HIS A 223 17.00 -14.93 17.89
N PRO A 224 17.23 -16.26 18.08
CA PRO A 224 18.07 -17.05 17.15
C PRO A 224 17.63 -16.99 15.69
N ILE A 225 16.31 -16.93 15.43
CA ILE A 225 15.76 -16.87 14.07
C ILE A 225 16.11 -15.53 13.41
N THR A 226 15.96 -14.39 14.10
CA THR A 226 16.25 -13.08 13.54
C THR A 226 17.75 -12.84 13.34
N VAL A 227 18.58 -13.34 14.25
CA VAL A 227 20.03 -13.33 14.09
C VAL A 227 20.45 -14.16 12.88
N ALA A 228 19.91 -15.38 12.73
CA ALA A 228 20.18 -16.24 11.57
C ALA A 228 19.71 -15.62 10.26
N ALA A 229 18.54 -14.96 10.26
CA ALA A 229 18.01 -14.24 9.11
C ALA A 229 18.93 -13.09 8.67
N ALA A 230 19.40 -12.29 9.62
CA ALA A 230 20.32 -11.18 9.34
C ALA A 230 21.66 -11.68 8.77
N GLU A 231 22.21 -12.76 9.32
CA GLU A 231 23.44 -13.39 8.83
C GLU A 231 23.28 -13.98 7.42
N ASP A 232 22.16 -14.64 7.15
CA ASP A 232 21.89 -15.29 5.86
C ASP A 232 21.68 -14.23 4.77
N LEU A 233 20.76 -13.27 4.98
CA LEU A 233 20.49 -12.17 4.04
C LEU A 233 21.73 -11.30 3.75
N SER A 234 22.68 -11.21 4.70
CA SER A 234 23.96 -10.50 4.48
C SER A 234 24.86 -11.18 3.46
N LYS A 235 24.62 -12.46 3.11
CA LYS A 235 25.42 -13.24 2.16
C LYS A 235 24.90 -13.17 0.74
N PHE A 236 23.63 -12.76 0.57
CA PHE A 236 23.03 -12.63 -0.75
C PHE A 236 23.76 -11.60 -1.60
N SER A 237 24.00 -11.91 -2.85
CA SER A 237 24.76 -11.07 -3.78
C SER A 237 24.03 -9.76 -4.11
N ASP A 238 22.68 -9.75 -4.09
CA ASP A 238 21.86 -8.56 -4.37
C ASP A 238 20.63 -8.46 -3.44
N PHE A 239 20.83 -8.55 -2.12
CA PHE A 239 19.79 -8.20 -1.17
C PHE A 239 19.74 -6.68 -0.95
N ARG A 240 18.56 -6.06 -1.14
CA ARG A 240 18.36 -4.61 -1.16
C ARG A 240 17.63 -4.04 0.07
N GLY A 241 17.48 -4.81 1.12
CA GLY A 241 17.05 -4.31 2.43
C GLY A 241 18.09 -3.42 3.10
N PRO A 242 17.73 -2.68 4.16
CA PRO A 242 18.65 -1.80 4.88
C PRO A 242 19.86 -2.54 5.44
N LYS A 243 21.04 -1.93 5.30
CA LYS A 243 22.32 -2.48 5.78
C LYS A 243 23.08 -1.41 6.53
N PHE A 244 23.80 -1.79 7.58
CA PHE A 244 24.79 -0.92 8.21
C PHE A 244 26.17 -1.11 7.58
N PRO A 245 26.99 -0.03 7.47
CA PRO A 245 28.38 -0.13 7.02
C PRO A 245 29.19 -1.09 7.89
N ARG A 246 30.15 -1.80 7.28
CA ARG A 246 31.09 -2.66 8.03
C ARG A 246 31.89 -1.80 9.01
N GLY A 247 31.87 -2.16 10.28
CA GLY A 247 32.60 -1.45 11.37
C GLY A 247 31.71 -0.55 12.25
N SER A 248 30.46 -0.28 11.87
CA SER A 248 29.52 0.49 12.69
C SER A 248 28.82 -0.32 13.78
N LEU A 249 29.01 -1.64 13.79
CA LEU A 249 28.43 -2.52 14.81
C LEU A 249 29.25 -2.42 16.12
N ARG A 250 28.90 -1.49 16.99
CA ARG A 250 29.04 -1.76 18.42
C ARG A 250 28.00 -2.86 18.74
N ARG A 251 28.43 -3.88 19.51
CA ARG A 251 27.50 -4.89 20.04
C ARG A 251 26.34 -4.14 20.69
N SER A 252 25.11 -4.51 20.37
CA SER A 252 23.96 -4.06 21.15
C SER A 252 24.27 -4.34 22.63
N PRO A 253 24.06 -3.39 23.53
CA PRO A 253 24.24 -3.64 24.96
C PRO A 253 23.47 -4.86 25.46
N LEU A 254 22.34 -5.20 24.83
CA LEU A 254 21.55 -6.41 25.10
C LEU A 254 22.30 -7.73 24.87
N SER A 255 23.39 -7.76 24.07
CA SER A 255 24.20 -8.97 23.89
C SER A 255 25.04 -9.35 25.12
N LEU A 256 25.01 -8.56 26.20
CA LEU A 256 25.71 -8.82 27.46
C LEU A 256 24.86 -9.58 28.48
N ARG A 257 23.65 -10.02 28.15
CA ARG A 257 22.95 -10.99 29.02
C ARG A 257 23.66 -12.34 28.98
N GLY A 258 24.74 -12.43 29.79
CA GLY A 258 25.31 -13.68 30.23
C GLY A 258 24.22 -14.45 31.00
N SER A 259 24.12 -15.72 30.70
CA SER A 259 23.29 -16.69 31.41
C SER A 259 23.38 -16.49 32.93
N GLY A 260 22.36 -15.95 33.58
CA GLY A 260 22.23 -16.17 34.98
C GLY A 260 21.62 -15.12 35.91
N ASP A 261 21.32 -13.90 35.49
CA ASP A 261 20.66 -12.98 36.43
C ASP A 261 19.40 -12.36 35.85
N SER A 262 18.31 -12.69 36.50
CA SER A 262 16.99 -12.09 36.33
C SER A 262 17.00 -10.68 36.92
N LEU A 263 16.33 -9.75 36.21
CA LEU A 263 16.00 -8.41 36.67
C LEU A 263 17.09 -7.34 36.45
N LEU A 264 17.36 -7.00 35.20
CA LEU A 264 17.65 -5.60 34.90
C LEU A 264 16.39 -4.80 35.23
N ASN A 265 16.53 -3.78 36.06
CA ASN A 265 15.40 -2.93 36.39
C ASN A 265 14.98 -2.17 35.09
N GLU A 266 13.71 -1.77 35.01
CA GLU A 266 13.14 -1.11 33.83
C GLU A 266 13.95 0.14 33.38
N ALA A 267 14.69 0.78 34.26
CA ALA A 267 15.53 1.94 33.98
C ALA A 267 16.78 1.59 33.16
N GLU A 268 17.42 0.43 33.41
CA GLU A 268 18.60 -0.02 32.67
C GLU A 268 18.22 -0.49 31.27
N ALA A 269 17.11 -1.20 31.12
CA ALA A 269 16.56 -1.56 29.80
C ALA A 269 16.23 -0.33 28.96
N GLN A 270 15.72 0.75 29.58
CA GLN A 270 15.40 2.01 28.91
C GLN A 270 16.62 2.79 28.43
N VAL A 271 17.72 2.78 29.18
CA VAL A 271 19.00 3.42 28.78
C VAL A 271 19.59 2.70 27.58
N GLU A 272 19.48 1.38 27.52
CA GLU A 272 19.96 0.58 26.38
C GLU A 272 19.19 0.87 25.08
N TRP A 273 17.87 1.09 25.16
CA TRP A 273 17.04 1.53 24.04
C TRP A 273 17.48 2.88 23.47
N GLN A 274 17.74 3.86 24.34
CA GLN A 274 18.19 5.19 23.94
C GLN A 274 19.52 5.17 23.15
N VAL A 275 20.45 4.30 23.53
CA VAL A 275 21.75 4.18 22.86
C VAL A 275 21.61 3.50 21.50
N ALA A 276 20.80 2.46 21.38
CA ALA A 276 20.57 1.78 20.10
C ALA A 276 19.87 2.70 19.09
N ASP A 277 18.83 3.40 19.52
CA ASP A 277 18.07 4.32 18.66
C ASP A 277 18.89 5.56 18.24
N SER A 278 19.71 6.11 19.10
CA SER A 278 20.57 7.25 18.75
C SER A 278 21.63 6.86 17.71
N GLN A 279 22.09 5.61 17.70
CA GLN A 279 23.01 5.09 16.69
C GLN A 279 22.29 4.85 15.34
N LEU A 280 21.03 4.37 15.37
CA LEU A 280 20.20 4.22 14.18
C LEU A 280 19.88 5.58 13.54
N ALA A 281 19.46 6.56 14.34
CA ALA A 281 19.19 7.91 13.88
C ALA A 281 20.44 8.59 13.29
N SER A 282 21.62 8.37 13.90
CA SER A 282 22.90 8.90 13.39
C SER A 282 23.31 8.23 12.08
N ALA A 283 23.02 6.95 11.89
CA ALA A 283 23.28 6.22 10.66
C ALA A 283 22.36 6.68 9.51
N GLU A 284 21.09 6.97 9.79
CA GLU A 284 20.16 7.56 8.81
C GLU A 284 20.62 8.95 8.34
N ILE A 285 21.10 9.80 9.26
CA ILE A 285 21.61 11.14 8.94
C ILE A 285 22.89 11.04 8.09
N GLN A 286 23.77 10.05 8.34
CA GLN A 286 25.01 9.85 7.59
C GLN A 286 24.80 9.14 6.26
N ALA A 287 23.80 8.26 6.15
CA ALA A 287 23.54 7.51 4.91
C ALA A 287 23.02 8.39 3.78
N GLY A 288 22.48 9.58 4.08
CA GLY A 288 21.76 10.40 3.11
C GLY A 288 20.62 9.58 2.47
N ALA A 289 19.66 10.18 1.85
CA ALA A 289 18.59 9.44 1.13
C ALA A 289 19.20 8.61 0.00
N THR A 290 19.67 7.40 0.33
CA THR A 290 20.24 6.49 -0.66
C THR A 290 19.08 5.99 -1.55
N PRO A 291 19.23 6.03 -2.89
CA PRO A 291 18.19 5.54 -3.77
C PRO A 291 17.78 4.13 -3.37
N ILE A 292 16.52 3.95 -3.05
CA ILE A 292 15.88 2.77 -2.44
C ILE A 292 16.19 1.46 -3.18
N ARG A 293 16.55 1.54 -4.46
CA ARG A 293 16.80 0.40 -5.35
C ARG A 293 18.29 0.09 -5.57
N LYS A 294 19.22 0.75 -4.89
CA LYS A 294 20.64 0.41 -4.99
C LYS A 294 21.02 -0.54 -3.87
N SER A 295 21.79 -1.59 -4.20
CA SER A 295 22.42 -2.45 -3.21
C SER A 295 23.29 -1.60 -2.28
N GLN A 296 23.02 -1.67 -0.98
CA GLN A 296 23.81 -0.96 0.03
C GLN A 296 25.01 -1.80 0.43
N THR A 297 26.16 -1.14 0.64
CA THR A 297 27.34 -1.80 1.22
C THR A 297 27.14 -1.93 2.73
N GLY A 298 27.39 -3.13 3.28
CA GLY A 298 27.26 -3.35 4.72
C GLY A 298 26.70 -4.73 5.05
N ARG A 299 26.15 -4.85 6.25
CA ARG A 299 25.50 -6.07 6.73
C ARG A 299 24.08 -5.77 7.16
N VAL A 300 23.17 -6.71 6.89
CA VAL A 300 21.88 -6.76 7.55
C VAL A 300 22.11 -7.07 9.03
N THR A 301 21.37 -6.42 9.90
CA THR A 301 21.41 -6.65 11.34
C THR A 301 19.99 -6.88 11.84
N PRO A 302 19.77 -7.50 13.01
CA PRO A 302 18.44 -7.61 13.56
C PRO A 302 17.68 -6.28 13.64
N ALA A 303 18.38 -5.17 13.90
CA ALA A 303 17.78 -3.84 13.97
C ALA A 303 17.30 -3.29 12.61
N THR A 304 17.93 -3.71 11.49
CA THR A 304 17.51 -3.34 10.13
C THR A 304 16.61 -4.39 9.45
N LEU A 305 16.51 -5.57 10.08
CA LEU A 305 15.84 -6.73 9.49
C LEU A 305 14.36 -6.41 9.24
N PHE A 306 13.88 -6.71 8.03
CA PHE A 306 12.48 -6.58 7.60
C PHE A 306 11.90 -5.17 7.66
N ARG A 307 12.75 -4.15 7.83
CA ARG A 307 12.33 -2.74 7.80
C ARG A 307 12.39 -2.15 6.40
N GLY A 308 11.72 -1.02 6.26
CA GLY A 308 11.80 -0.18 5.09
C GLY A 308 13.06 0.70 5.06
N ASN A 309 13.17 1.53 4.00
CA ASN A 309 14.31 2.42 3.76
C ASN A 309 13.87 3.88 3.63
N THR A 310 12.63 4.26 3.93
CA THR A 310 12.20 5.65 3.90
C THR A 310 12.71 6.40 5.14
N PRO A 311 12.85 7.74 5.07
CA PRO A 311 13.23 8.53 6.24
C PRO A 311 12.31 8.25 7.44
N GLY A 312 12.89 7.83 8.56
CA GLY A 312 12.17 7.46 9.80
C GLY A 312 11.91 5.97 10.00
N ASP A 313 12.00 5.14 8.95
CA ASP A 313 11.73 3.70 9.08
C ASP A 313 12.63 2.97 10.08
N LEU A 314 13.89 3.40 10.16
CA LEU A 314 14.89 2.79 11.05
C LEU A 314 14.90 3.42 12.46
N VAL A 315 14.10 4.45 12.71
CA VAL A 315 14.07 5.17 13.99
C VAL A 315 12.95 4.62 14.88
N GLY A 316 13.28 4.29 16.12
CA GLY A 316 12.30 3.86 17.12
C GLY A 316 11.72 2.46 16.89
N PRO A 317 10.53 2.20 17.44
CA PRO A 317 9.87 0.90 17.36
C PRO A 317 9.63 0.45 15.93
N TYR A 318 9.50 -0.86 15.73
CA TYR A 318 9.20 -1.44 14.40
C TYR A 318 7.86 -0.95 13.85
N ILE A 319 6.85 -0.86 14.71
CA ILE A 319 5.50 -0.44 14.35
C ILE A 319 5.31 1.06 14.60
N SER A 320 4.66 1.72 13.65
CA SER A 320 4.29 3.14 13.75
C SER A 320 3.34 3.41 14.92
N GLN A 321 3.50 4.56 15.56
CA GLN A 321 2.63 5.05 16.62
C GLN A 321 1.16 5.12 16.20
N PHE A 322 0.90 5.30 14.91
CA PHE A 322 -0.45 5.37 14.35
C PHE A 322 -1.18 4.02 14.28
N LEU A 323 -0.48 2.90 14.52
CA LEU A 323 -1.08 1.57 14.64
C LEU A 323 -1.28 1.13 16.11
N TRP A 324 -0.87 1.97 17.07
CA TRP A 324 -0.99 1.65 18.50
C TRP A 324 -1.83 2.65 19.30
N LYS A 325 -1.64 3.97 19.05
CA LYS A 325 -2.36 5.00 19.81
C LYS A 325 -3.87 4.87 19.62
N GLU A 326 -4.64 5.11 20.67
CA GLU A 326 -6.09 5.14 20.59
C GLU A 326 -6.58 6.21 19.62
N ILE A 327 -7.69 5.93 18.93
CA ILE A 327 -8.22 6.78 17.87
C ILE A 327 -9.36 7.63 18.45
N PRO A 328 -9.22 8.97 18.53
CA PRO A 328 -10.35 9.85 18.83
C PRO A 328 -11.30 9.91 17.63
N TYR A 329 -12.51 9.41 17.79
CA TYR A 329 -13.54 9.38 16.77
C TYR A 329 -14.76 10.21 17.21
N GLY A 330 -14.69 11.51 17.02
CA GLY A 330 -15.65 12.47 17.60
C GLY A 330 -15.60 12.43 19.12
N VAL A 331 -16.71 12.09 19.75
CA VAL A 331 -16.81 11.90 21.22
C VAL A 331 -16.48 10.49 21.66
N GLN A 332 -16.17 9.60 20.73
CA GLN A 332 -15.80 8.20 21.00
C GLN A 332 -14.28 8.02 20.97
N THR A 333 -13.81 6.99 21.66
CA THR A 333 -12.43 6.52 21.56
C THR A 333 -12.44 5.07 21.08
N ILE A 334 -11.67 4.78 20.01
CA ILE A 334 -11.56 3.45 19.44
C ILE A 334 -10.19 2.88 19.81
N SER A 335 -10.18 1.72 20.48
CA SER A 335 -8.97 0.98 20.77
C SER A 335 -8.42 0.31 19.51
N GLN A 336 -7.09 0.30 19.35
CA GLN A 336 -6.43 -0.42 18.26
C GLN A 336 -6.08 -1.88 18.62
N LYS A 337 -6.66 -2.42 19.67
CA LYS A 337 -6.62 -3.88 19.88
C LYS A 337 -7.45 -4.58 18.83
N MET A 338 -6.87 -5.61 18.25
CA MET A 338 -7.46 -6.38 17.16
C MET A 338 -7.52 -7.87 17.49
N ARG A 339 -8.36 -8.63 16.82
CA ARG A 339 -8.29 -10.09 16.84
C ARG A 339 -6.98 -10.51 16.18
N THR A 340 -6.25 -11.40 16.80
CA THR A 340 -4.99 -11.96 16.29
C THR A 340 -5.17 -13.42 15.93
N VAL A 341 -4.36 -13.93 15.02
CA VAL A 341 -4.33 -15.34 14.66
C VAL A 341 -3.50 -16.10 15.69
N GLN A 342 -3.87 -17.35 15.99
CA GLN A 342 -3.11 -18.20 16.90
C GLN A 342 -1.66 -18.38 16.43
N PRO A 343 -0.66 -18.33 17.33
CA PRO A 343 0.74 -18.53 16.97
C PRO A 343 0.99 -19.90 16.34
N GLY A 344 1.99 -19.98 15.46
CA GLY A 344 2.44 -21.22 14.83
C GLY A 344 1.54 -21.71 13.69
N VAL A 345 0.46 -21.03 13.36
CA VAL A 345 -0.43 -21.41 12.26
C VAL A 345 0.08 -20.83 10.95
N ASP A 346 0.48 -21.71 10.04
CA ASP A 346 0.94 -21.36 8.69
C ASP A 346 0.28 -22.29 7.66
N TYR A 347 0.05 -21.75 6.45
CA TYR A 347 -0.74 -22.41 5.40
C TYR A 347 0.11 -22.72 4.17
N LEU A 348 -0.44 -23.55 3.28
CA LEU A 348 0.14 -23.94 1.99
C LEU A 348 1.54 -24.55 2.11
N THR A 349 1.80 -25.23 3.22
CA THR A 349 3.09 -25.88 3.54
C THR A 349 3.23 -27.28 2.94
N ASN A 350 2.17 -27.84 2.34
CA ASN A 350 2.20 -29.08 1.58
C ASN A 350 1.82 -28.83 0.11
N TYR A 351 2.33 -29.67 -0.78
CA TYR A 351 2.21 -29.47 -2.23
C TYR A 351 0.76 -29.61 -2.75
N ALA A 352 -0.03 -30.49 -2.15
CA ALA A 352 -1.40 -30.72 -2.61
C ALA A 352 -2.29 -29.49 -2.35
N ASP A 353 -2.21 -28.89 -1.15
CA ASP A 353 -2.95 -27.68 -0.81
C ASP A 353 -2.47 -26.48 -1.63
N TRP A 354 -1.14 -26.37 -1.83
CA TRP A 354 -0.56 -25.35 -2.67
C TRP A 354 -1.09 -25.44 -4.11
N LEU A 355 -1.02 -26.63 -4.74
CA LEU A 355 -1.48 -26.84 -6.11
C LEU A 355 -3.00 -26.62 -6.26
N ALA A 356 -3.80 -27.08 -5.30
CA ALA A 356 -5.23 -26.81 -5.28
C ALA A 356 -5.53 -25.31 -5.26
N THR A 357 -4.78 -24.55 -4.45
CA THR A 357 -4.91 -23.11 -4.34
C THR A 357 -4.48 -22.38 -5.63
N GLN A 358 -3.41 -22.85 -6.32
CA GLN A 358 -3.03 -22.33 -7.63
C GLN A 358 -4.17 -22.49 -8.65
N ASN A 359 -4.87 -23.63 -8.64
CA ASN A 359 -6.04 -23.90 -9.48
C ASN A 359 -7.32 -23.20 -9.03
N GLY A 360 -7.25 -22.27 -8.09
CA GLY A 360 -8.41 -21.52 -7.64
C GLY A 360 -9.32 -22.25 -6.64
N ASN A 361 -8.82 -23.27 -5.93
CA ASN A 361 -9.51 -23.98 -4.87
C ASN A 361 -8.86 -23.66 -3.53
N ALA A 362 -9.29 -22.58 -2.88
CA ALA A 362 -8.74 -22.12 -1.61
C ALA A 362 -9.65 -22.46 -0.42
N ASN A 363 -9.01 -22.68 0.75
CA ASN A 363 -9.69 -22.72 2.04
C ASN A 363 -9.59 -21.33 2.70
N PHE A 364 -10.63 -20.92 3.42
CA PHE A 364 -10.70 -19.60 4.08
C PHE A 364 -10.83 -19.71 5.60
N ALA A 365 -10.78 -20.93 6.16
CA ALA A 365 -10.92 -21.12 7.59
C ALA A 365 -9.57 -20.93 8.30
N TYR A 366 -9.56 -20.05 9.32
CA TYR A 366 -8.41 -19.94 10.19
C TYR A 366 -8.76 -19.53 11.63
N PRO A 367 -7.94 -19.94 12.63
CA PRO A 367 -8.24 -19.79 14.03
C PRO A 367 -7.81 -18.43 14.55
N PHE A 368 -8.73 -17.69 15.15
CA PHE A 368 -8.42 -16.49 15.90
C PHE A 368 -8.12 -16.78 17.37
N ASP A 369 -7.27 -15.94 17.98
CA ASP A 369 -7.21 -15.81 19.43
C ASP A 369 -8.49 -15.10 19.93
N SER A 370 -9.04 -15.57 21.03
CA SER A 370 -10.23 -14.97 21.64
C SER A 370 -9.97 -13.60 22.29
N THR A 371 -8.71 -13.27 22.57
CA THR A 371 -8.29 -12.06 23.29
C THR A 371 -7.77 -11.01 22.30
N PRO A 372 -8.45 -9.86 22.12
CA PRO A 372 -7.93 -8.77 21.31
C PRO A 372 -6.62 -8.18 21.87
N ARG A 373 -5.64 -7.94 21.00
CA ARG A 373 -4.30 -7.46 21.37
C ARG A 373 -3.83 -6.33 20.45
N TYR A 374 -2.91 -5.52 20.94
CA TYR A 374 -2.11 -4.63 20.10
C TYR A 374 -1.11 -5.45 19.26
N ILE A 375 -0.71 -4.94 18.11
CA ILE A 375 0.29 -5.57 17.23
C ILE A 375 1.61 -5.75 18.00
N ARG A 376 2.11 -6.99 18.11
CA ARG A 376 3.31 -7.37 18.87
C ARG A 376 4.41 -7.95 17.99
N ASN A 377 4.02 -8.58 16.90
CA ASN A 377 4.88 -9.37 16.02
C ASN A 377 4.38 -9.29 14.58
N MET A 378 5.06 -9.97 13.68
CA MET A 378 4.71 -9.95 12.26
C MET A 378 3.41 -10.70 11.94
N ARG A 379 3.01 -11.70 12.75
CA ARG A 379 1.72 -12.37 12.55
C ARG A 379 0.56 -11.41 12.79
N ASP A 380 0.64 -10.64 13.85
CA ASP A 380 -0.36 -9.63 14.17
C ASP A 380 -0.42 -8.56 13.05
N LEU A 381 0.75 -8.11 12.54
CA LEU A 381 0.82 -7.16 11.44
C LEU A 381 0.24 -7.72 10.14
N ALA A 382 0.54 -9.00 9.81
CA ALA A 382 -0.02 -9.67 8.64
C ALA A 382 -1.55 -9.73 8.72
N GLU A 383 -2.10 -10.03 9.91
CA GLU A 383 -3.55 -10.05 10.12
C GLU A 383 -4.17 -8.66 9.99
N TRP A 384 -3.52 -7.62 10.50
CA TRP A 384 -4.00 -6.25 10.36
C TRP A 384 -4.17 -5.87 8.88
N VAL A 385 -3.20 -6.20 8.02
CA VAL A 385 -3.24 -5.90 6.58
C VAL A 385 -4.02 -6.95 5.75
N HIS A 386 -4.61 -7.95 6.40
CA HIS A 386 -5.47 -8.95 5.75
C HIS A 386 -6.92 -8.48 5.67
N ILE A 387 -7.42 -7.87 6.74
CA ILE A 387 -8.84 -7.49 6.92
C ILE A 387 -8.96 -5.97 7.18
N ASP A 388 -8.07 -5.16 6.64
CA ASP A 388 -8.13 -3.71 6.75
C ASP A 388 -9.15 -3.09 5.77
N VAL A 389 -9.72 -1.95 6.16
CA VAL A 389 -10.42 -1.07 5.23
C VAL A 389 -9.38 -0.25 4.48
N LEU A 390 -9.51 -0.15 3.17
CA LEU A 390 -8.51 0.36 2.23
C LEU A 390 -7.70 1.58 2.71
N PHE A 391 -8.32 2.57 3.34
CA PHE A 391 -7.66 3.79 3.85
C PHE A 391 -7.62 3.86 5.38
N GLN A 392 -7.93 2.78 6.09
CA GLN A 392 -8.12 2.74 7.55
C GLN A 392 -6.93 3.31 8.32
N GLY A 393 -5.72 2.83 8.08
CA GLY A 393 -4.52 3.25 8.81
C GLY A 393 -4.25 4.74 8.71
N TYR A 394 -4.48 5.33 7.56
CA TYR A 394 -4.19 6.74 7.27
C TYR A 394 -5.30 7.66 7.79
N PHE A 395 -6.54 7.20 7.70
CA PHE A 395 -7.68 7.91 8.31
C PHE A 395 -7.56 7.92 9.84
N ASN A 396 -7.17 6.80 10.44
CA ASN A 396 -6.87 6.71 11.86
C ASN A 396 -5.71 7.63 12.25
N ALA A 397 -4.62 7.65 11.46
CA ALA A 397 -3.49 8.56 11.68
C ALA A 397 -3.92 10.03 11.64
N MET A 398 -4.75 10.42 10.69
CA MET A 398 -5.33 11.77 10.63
C MET A 398 -6.11 12.11 11.90
N LEU A 399 -6.99 11.22 12.35
CA LEU A 399 -7.79 11.44 13.55
C LEU A 399 -6.90 11.55 14.81
N ILE A 400 -5.88 10.71 14.92
CA ILE A 400 -4.90 10.75 16.02
C ILE A 400 -4.14 12.08 16.00
N LEU A 401 -3.63 12.52 14.84
CA LEU A 401 -2.91 13.78 14.68
C LEU A 401 -3.79 14.98 15.06
N MET A 402 -5.03 15.00 14.60
CA MET A 402 -5.99 16.06 14.95
C MET A 402 -6.30 16.04 16.45
N GLY A 403 -6.50 14.88 17.05
CA GLY A 403 -6.76 14.72 18.48
C GLY A 403 -5.59 15.15 19.36
N MET A 404 -4.35 15.01 18.87
CA MET A 404 -3.14 15.51 19.55
C MET A 404 -2.87 16.99 19.31
N GLY A 405 -3.64 17.66 18.46
CA GLY A 405 -3.39 19.05 18.08
C GLY A 405 -2.11 19.24 17.24
N ALA A 406 -1.78 18.26 16.38
CA ALA A 406 -0.62 18.33 15.51
C ALA A 406 -0.65 19.61 14.65
N PRO A 407 0.46 20.36 14.54
CA PRO A 407 0.51 21.59 13.76
C PRO A 407 0.35 21.27 12.27
N VAL A 408 -0.38 22.14 11.57
CA VAL A 408 -0.46 22.11 10.10
C VAL A 408 0.87 22.60 9.49
N ASP A 409 1.14 22.20 8.25
CA ASP A 409 2.30 22.67 7.49
C ASP A 409 2.33 24.20 7.37
N ASP A 410 3.52 24.77 7.30
CA ASP A 410 3.72 26.22 7.17
C ASP A 410 3.09 26.82 5.89
N GLY A 411 2.91 26.02 4.86
CA GLY A 411 2.24 26.40 3.63
C GLY A 411 0.72 26.50 3.76
N ASN A 412 0.11 26.02 4.86
CA ASN A 412 -1.33 26.12 5.04
C ASN A 412 -1.77 27.59 5.18
N PRO A 413 -2.66 28.10 4.29
CA PRO A 413 -3.01 29.53 4.24
C PRO A 413 -3.70 30.06 5.49
N TYR A 414 -4.28 29.18 6.30
CA TYR A 414 -4.94 29.57 7.55
C TYR A 414 -4.04 29.54 8.77
N LYS A 415 -2.80 28.97 8.68
CA LYS A 415 -1.87 28.90 9.83
C LYS A 415 -1.55 30.25 10.43
N THR A 416 -1.42 31.28 9.59
CA THR A 416 -1.08 32.65 9.99
C THR A 416 -2.28 33.62 9.95
N SER A 417 -3.47 33.13 9.61
CA SER A 417 -4.67 33.98 9.57
C SER A 417 -5.08 34.45 10.96
N ARG A 418 -5.38 35.74 11.10
CA ARG A 418 -5.78 36.33 12.38
C ARG A 418 -7.27 36.17 12.70
N ASN A 419 -8.11 35.93 11.70
CA ASN A 419 -9.56 36.00 11.82
C ASN A 419 -10.31 34.88 11.07
N GLN A 420 -9.59 33.94 10.47
CA GLN A 420 -10.19 32.83 9.75
C GLN A 420 -9.50 31.50 10.15
N ALA A 421 -10.26 30.42 10.17
CA ALA A 421 -9.78 29.07 10.37
C ALA A 421 -10.21 28.20 9.18
N GLY A 422 -9.38 27.25 8.79
CA GLY A 422 -9.72 26.27 7.75
C GLY A 422 -10.89 25.38 8.18
N PHE A 423 -11.82 25.13 7.25
CA PHE A 423 -12.92 24.19 7.47
C PHE A 423 -13.29 23.46 6.17
N ALA A 424 -14.07 24.08 5.27
CA ALA A 424 -14.44 23.53 3.96
C ALA A 424 -13.22 23.39 3.03
N THR A 425 -12.24 24.28 3.19
CA THR A 425 -10.89 24.19 2.61
C THR A 425 -9.87 24.24 3.75
N PHE A 426 -8.78 23.48 3.62
CA PHE A 426 -7.65 23.41 4.56
C PHE A 426 -8.02 23.10 6.02
N GLY A 427 -9.20 22.51 6.26
CA GLY A 427 -9.69 22.12 7.58
C GLY A 427 -10.01 20.61 7.68
N PRO A 428 -10.48 20.17 8.86
CA PRO A 428 -10.73 18.76 9.16
C PRO A 428 -11.63 18.03 8.14
N PRO A 429 -12.79 18.57 7.70
CA PRO A 429 -13.63 17.92 6.71
C PRO A 429 -12.94 17.74 5.35
N HIS A 430 -12.10 18.71 4.96
CA HIS A 430 -11.40 18.67 3.69
C HIS A 430 -10.35 17.56 3.66
N ILE A 431 -9.48 17.47 4.65
CA ILE A 431 -8.46 16.39 4.68
C ILE A 431 -9.12 15.02 4.81
N ALA A 432 -10.18 14.88 5.61
CA ALA A 432 -10.89 13.61 5.78
C ALA A 432 -11.47 13.12 4.44
N SER A 433 -12.16 13.98 3.70
CA SER A 433 -12.72 13.62 2.39
C SER A 433 -11.62 13.35 1.36
N THR A 434 -10.54 14.13 1.37
CA THR A 434 -9.40 13.92 0.47
C THR A 434 -8.75 12.56 0.67
N LEU A 435 -8.44 12.19 1.92
CA LEU A 435 -7.85 10.87 2.24
C LEU A 435 -8.69 9.70 1.73
N CYS A 436 -10.01 9.76 1.93
CA CYS A 436 -10.89 8.69 1.48
C CYS A 436 -10.96 8.64 -0.06
N SER A 437 -10.98 9.80 -0.73
CA SER A 437 -11.17 9.87 -2.18
C SER A 437 -9.93 9.45 -2.97
N VAL A 438 -8.71 9.78 -2.52
CA VAL A 438 -7.47 9.48 -3.26
C VAL A 438 -7.12 7.99 -3.33
N ALA A 439 -7.69 7.16 -2.47
CA ALA A 439 -7.45 5.72 -2.45
C ALA A 439 -7.93 5.03 -3.73
N SER A 440 -9.05 5.46 -4.31
CA SER A 440 -9.61 4.86 -5.54
C SER A 440 -8.75 5.11 -6.78
N PRO A 441 -8.35 6.36 -7.13
CA PRO A 441 -7.44 6.60 -8.24
C PRO A 441 -6.10 5.87 -8.07
N ALA A 442 -5.56 5.80 -6.84
CA ALA A 442 -4.36 5.03 -6.56
C ALA A 442 -4.51 3.53 -6.89
N LEU A 443 -5.69 2.93 -6.55
CA LEU A 443 -5.97 1.55 -6.93
C LEU A 443 -6.07 1.36 -8.44
N LYS A 444 -6.71 2.26 -9.17
CA LYS A 444 -6.78 2.18 -10.64
C LYS A 444 -5.40 2.23 -11.26
N ALA A 445 -4.53 3.14 -10.79
CA ALA A 445 -3.14 3.22 -11.25
C ALA A 445 -2.37 1.92 -11.04
N VAL A 446 -2.41 1.35 -9.84
CA VAL A 446 -1.70 0.09 -9.57
C VAL A 446 -2.34 -1.10 -10.26
N TRP A 447 -3.65 -1.10 -10.51
CA TRP A 447 -4.33 -2.16 -11.29
C TRP A 447 -3.92 -2.13 -12.77
N PHE A 448 -3.68 -0.94 -13.34
CA PHE A 448 -3.06 -0.79 -14.65
C PHE A 448 -1.67 -1.44 -14.68
N GLN A 449 -0.80 -1.11 -13.74
CA GLN A 449 0.54 -1.70 -13.63
C GLN A 449 0.49 -3.23 -13.49
N LYS A 450 -0.44 -3.74 -12.65
CA LYS A 450 -0.60 -5.18 -12.43
C LYS A 450 -0.98 -5.94 -13.69
N TRP A 451 -2.07 -5.52 -14.32
CA TRP A 451 -2.73 -6.32 -15.34
C TRP A 451 -2.27 -5.98 -16.76
N MET A 452 -2.01 -4.68 -17.04
CA MET A 452 -1.70 -4.24 -18.39
C MET A 452 -0.20 -4.24 -18.68
N VAL A 453 0.65 -4.08 -17.64
CA VAL A 453 2.10 -3.94 -17.84
C VAL A 453 2.89 -5.15 -17.37
N HIS A 454 2.86 -5.47 -16.05
CA HIS A 454 3.90 -6.32 -15.47
C HIS A 454 3.51 -7.79 -15.29
N ARG A 455 2.29 -8.11 -14.91
CA ARG A 455 1.82 -9.48 -14.59
C ARG A 455 2.83 -10.34 -13.82
N ARG A 456 3.53 -9.73 -12.84
CA ARG A 456 4.58 -10.37 -12.06
C ARG A 456 4.03 -11.53 -11.25
N ILE A 457 4.80 -12.62 -11.19
CA ILE A 457 4.57 -13.79 -10.33
C ILE A 457 4.48 -13.41 -8.84
N ARG A 458 3.67 -14.15 -8.08
CA ARG A 458 3.58 -14.04 -6.62
C ARG A 458 4.67 -14.84 -5.90
N PRO A 459 5.09 -14.45 -4.66
CA PRO A 459 6.04 -15.23 -3.86
C PRO A 459 5.59 -16.69 -3.65
N GLU A 460 4.30 -16.90 -3.42
CA GLU A 460 3.67 -18.23 -3.31
C GLU A 460 3.91 -19.09 -4.54
N GLU A 461 3.69 -18.56 -5.76
CA GLU A 461 3.91 -19.27 -7.02
C GLU A 461 5.40 -19.53 -7.24
N PHE A 462 6.28 -18.56 -6.96
CA PHE A 462 7.72 -18.69 -7.09
C PHE A 462 8.28 -19.75 -6.14
N ALA A 463 7.77 -19.82 -4.91
CA ALA A 463 8.13 -20.87 -3.94
C ALA A 463 7.76 -22.27 -4.43
N GLY A 464 6.67 -22.41 -5.19
CA GLY A 464 6.35 -23.66 -5.89
C GLY A 464 7.41 -24.03 -6.92
N ARG A 465 7.99 -23.05 -7.64
CA ARG A 465 9.12 -23.30 -8.54
C ARG A 465 10.38 -23.75 -7.78
N ILE A 466 10.69 -23.12 -6.62
CA ILE A 466 11.79 -23.55 -5.73
C ILE A 466 11.55 -25.00 -5.27
N HIS A 467 10.34 -25.32 -4.81
CA HIS A 467 10.00 -26.67 -4.34
C HIS A 467 10.22 -27.71 -5.44
N ASN A 468 9.69 -27.49 -6.63
CA ASN A 468 9.84 -28.43 -7.75
C ASN A 468 11.30 -28.59 -8.20
N HIS A 469 12.08 -27.50 -8.16
CA HIS A 469 13.52 -27.56 -8.47
C HIS A 469 14.29 -28.41 -7.45
N LEU A 470 14.10 -28.14 -6.15
CA LEU A 470 14.84 -28.81 -5.08
C LEU A 470 14.39 -30.25 -4.84
N THR A 471 13.14 -30.59 -5.13
CA THR A 471 12.65 -31.99 -5.12
C THR A 471 12.99 -32.74 -6.41
N ARG A 472 13.61 -32.05 -7.40
CA ARG A 472 13.98 -32.62 -8.71
C ARG A 472 12.77 -33.05 -9.55
N ALA A 473 11.59 -32.52 -9.31
CA ALA A 473 10.43 -32.73 -10.16
C ALA A 473 10.65 -32.11 -11.55
N THR A 474 11.34 -30.97 -11.61
CA THR A 474 11.80 -30.31 -12.82
C THR A 474 12.92 -29.31 -12.50
N THR A 475 13.54 -28.71 -13.52
CA THR A 475 14.61 -27.72 -13.34
C THR A 475 14.14 -26.36 -13.86
N TYR A 476 14.28 -25.32 -13.01
CA TYR A 476 14.00 -23.93 -13.35
C TYR A 476 15.28 -23.08 -13.24
N PRO A 477 15.39 -21.96 -13.97
CA PRO A 477 16.53 -21.05 -13.91
C PRO A 477 16.46 -20.15 -12.65
N ILE A 478 16.50 -20.77 -11.47
CA ILE A 478 16.45 -20.08 -10.18
C ILE A 478 17.87 -19.74 -9.74
N HIS A 479 18.08 -18.50 -9.26
CA HIS A 479 19.39 -18.05 -8.79
C HIS A 479 19.90 -18.88 -7.63
N SER A 480 21.20 -19.22 -7.63
CA SER A 480 21.83 -20.10 -6.66
C SER A 480 21.79 -19.59 -5.22
N ASP A 481 21.72 -18.26 -5.00
CA ASP A 481 21.68 -17.69 -3.65
C ASP A 481 20.51 -18.24 -2.85
N ILE A 482 19.30 -18.31 -3.44
CA ILE A 482 18.14 -18.84 -2.72
C ILE A 482 18.20 -20.37 -2.57
N LEU A 483 18.71 -21.08 -3.57
CA LEU A 483 18.82 -22.54 -3.52
C LEU A 483 19.77 -23.03 -2.42
N ASN A 484 20.72 -22.19 -2.01
CA ASN A 484 21.71 -22.46 -0.95
C ASN A 484 21.41 -21.69 0.36
N SER A 485 20.25 -21.06 0.47
CA SER A 485 19.88 -20.26 1.65
C SER A 485 19.49 -21.11 2.83
N LYS A 486 19.91 -20.71 4.03
CA LYS A 486 19.46 -21.30 5.30
C LYS A 486 17.94 -21.16 5.49
N ALA A 487 17.30 -20.14 4.94
CA ALA A 487 15.86 -19.96 5.03
C ALA A 487 15.09 -21.15 4.44
N VAL A 488 15.52 -21.60 3.26
CA VAL A 488 14.90 -22.74 2.56
C VAL A 488 15.17 -24.05 3.30
N GLU A 489 16.37 -24.22 3.87
CA GLU A 489 16.73 -25.37 4.71
C GLU A 489 15.88 -25.44 5.99
N GLU A 490 15.70 -24.32 6.69
CA GLU A 490 14.89 -24.23 7.91
C GLU A 490 13.40 -24.51 7.64
N VAL A 491 12.86 -24.01 6.52
CA VAL A 491 11.49 -24.32 6.09
C VAL A 491 11.35 -25.80 5.79
N ARG A 492 12.31 -26.39 5.06
CA ARG A 492 12.35 -27.83 4.80
C ARG A 492 12.35 -28.65 6.10
N ARG A 493 13.16 -28.25 7.07
CA ARG A 493 13.24 -28.92 8.37
C ARG A 493 11.93 -28.85 9.15
N LYS A 494 11.23 -27.68 9.08
CA LYS A 494 10.00 -27.44 9.86
C LYS A 494 8.76 -28.08 9.22
N TYR A 495 8.64 -28.05 7.88
CA TYR A 495 7.41 -28.41 7.17
C TYR A 495 7.54 -29.60 6.20
N ASP A 496 8.70 -30.21 6.10
CA ASP A 496 9.01 -31.28 5.12
C ASP A 496 8.74 -30.86 3.66
N SER A 497 8.83 -29.59 3.37
CA SER A 497 8.62 -28.98 2.05
C SER A 497 9.48 -27.74 1.88
N PHE A 498 9.67 -27.30 0.60
CA PHE A 498 10.37 -26.05 0.27
C PHE A 498 9.38 -24.92 -0.12
N LEU A 499 8.09 -25.10 0.14
CA LEU A 499 7.07 -24.09 -0.13
C LEU A 499 7.18 -22.93 0.86
N LEU A 500 6.79 -21.72 0.44
CA LEU A 500 6.71 -20.56 1.34
C LEU A 500 5.53 -20.75 2.30
N PRO A 501 5.74 -20.77 3.62
CA PRO A 501 4.63 -20.81 4.57
C PRO A 501 3.81 -19.50 4.52
N MET A 502 2.55 -19.59 4.15
CA MET A 502 1.67 -18.44 4.01
C MET A 502 0.98 -18.08 5.32
N ALA A 503 0.72 -16.77 5.55
CA ALA A 503 -0.04 -16.34 6.71
C ALA A 503 -1.56 -16.53 6.52
N PHE A 504 -2.02 -16.64 5.26
CA PHE A 504 -3.43 -16.72 4.91
C PHE A 504 -3.76 -18.08 4.28
N PRO A 505 -4.89 -18.70 4.63
CA PRO A 505 -5.26 -20.01 4.10
C PRO A 505 -5.51 -20.01 2.59
N GLU A 506 -6.01 -18.91 2.03
CA GLU A 506 -6.18 -18.72 0.58
C GLU A 506 -4.86 -18.36 -0.13
N GLY A 507 -3.79 -18.09 0.60
CA GLY A 507 -2.53 -17.63 0.07
C GLY A 507 -2.59 -16.23 -0.54
N CYS A 508 -1.99 -16.06 -1.72
CA CYS A 508 -1.98 -14.78 -2.43
C CYS A 508 -3.34 -14.41 -3.01
N PRO A 509 -3.68 -13.12 -3.09
CA PRO A 509 -4.85 -12.65 -3.81
C PRO A 509 -4.81 -13.00 -5.31
N THR A 510 -5.98 -13.09 -5.94
CA THR A 510 -6.15 -13.45 -7.35
C THR A 510 -5.92 -12.27 -8.31
N HIS A 511 -4.77 -11.64 -8.20
CA HIS A 511 -4.25 -10.60 -9.10
C HIS A 511 -2.72 -10.55 -9.05
N PRO A 512 -2.04 -10.05 -10.10
CA PRO A 512 -0.57 -10.01 -10.16
C PRO A 512 0.09 -9.30 -8.98
N ALA A 513 1.37 -9.62 -8.73
CA ALA A 513 2.09 -9.07 -7.58
C ALA A 513 2.41 -7.58 -7.72
N TYR A 514 2.97 -7.17 -8.85
CA TYR A 514 3.60 -5.87 -9.04
C TYR A 514 2.68 -4.88 -9.79
N GLY A 515 2.36 -3.75 -9.24
CA GLY A 515 2.67 -3.23 -7.89
C GLY A 515 1.74 -3.75 -6.78
N ALA A 516 1.98 -3.33 -5.57
CA ALA A 516 1.18 -3.68 -4.40
C ALA A 516 0.06 -2.66 -4.14
N GLY A 517 -1.20 -3.12 -4.11
CA GLY A 517 -2.35 -2.25 -3.85
C GLY A 517 -2.27 -1.52 -2.52
N HIS A 518 -2.01 -2.24 -1.42
CA HIS A 518 -1.83 -1.67 -0.09
C HIS A 518 -0.73 -0.61 -0.05
N ALA A 519 0.44 -0.89 -0.65
CA ALA A 519 1.55 0.07 -0.68
C ALA A 519 1.22 1.30 -1.52
N THR A 520 0.50 1.17 -2.64
CA THR A 520 0.10 2.33 -3.46
C THR A 520 -0.88 3.23 -2.71
N VAL A 521 -1.85 2.63 -2.01
CA VAL A 521 -2.78 3.39 -1.15
C VAL A 521 -2.05 4.01 0.04
N ALA A 522 -1.07 3.31 0.63
CA ALA A 522 -0.19 3.88 1.65
C ALA A 522 0.56 5.10 1.11
N GLY A 523 1.15 4.97 -0.07
CA GLY A 523 1.88 6.05 -0.73
C GLY A 523 1.03 7.29 -0.96
N VAL A 524 -0.16 7.14 -1.54
CA VAL A 524 -1.05 8.28 -1.82
C VAL A 524 -1.54 8.94 -0.52
N CYS A 525 -2.03 8.16 0.45
CA CYS A 525 -2.61 8.70 1.67
C CYS A 525 -1.56 9.37 2.59
N VAL A 526 -0.39 8.73 2.75
CA VAL A 526 0.70 9.30 3.56
C VAL A 526 1.23 10.59 2.92
N THR A 527 1.31 10.66 1.60
CA THR A 527 1.71 11.90 0.90
C THR A 527 0.71 13.03 1.16
N ILE A 528 -0.60 12.75 1.16
CA ILE A 528 -1.62 13.75 1.54
C ILE A 528 -1.43 14.20 3.01
N LEU A 529 -1.18 13.28 3.94
CA LEU A 529 -0.94 13.64 5.35
C LEU A 529 0.30 14.51 5.52
N LYS A 530 1.39 14.19 4.82
CA LYS A 530 2.64 14.97 4.82
C LYS A 530 2.44 16.37 4.22
N ALA A 531 1.63 16.49 3.19
CA ALA A 531 1.25 17.79 2.61
C ALA A 531 0.37 18.66 3.52
N TRP A 532 -0.22 18.07 4.56
CA TRP A 532 -1.17 18.74 5.45
C TRP A 532 -0.57 19.16 6.78
N PHE A 533 0.27 18.30 7.40
CA PHE A 533 0.83 18.48 8.72
C PHE A 533 2.32 18.81 8.67
N ASP A 534 2.84 19.43 9.72
CA ASP A 534 4.27 19.69 9.88
C ASP A 534 5.02 18.38 10.13
N GLU A 535 5.71 17.89 9.11
CA GLU A 535 6.48 16.63 9.15
C GLU A 535 7.57 16.62 10.23
N SER A 536 8.10 17.80 10.63
CA SER A 536 9.16 17.94 11.61
C SER A 536 8.69 17.86 13.07
N TRP A 537 7.37 17.92 13.29
CA TRP A 537 6.81 17.90 14.63
C TRP A 537 7.14 16.60 15.36
N ILE A 538 7.60 16.74 16.61
CA ILE A 538 7.91 15.59 17.47
C ILE A 538 6.61 15.10 18.13
N LEU A 539 6.31 13.81 17.94
CA LEU A 539 5.13 13.21 18.51
C LEU A 539 5.23 13.15 20.04
N PRO A 540 4.21 13.66 20.76
CA PRO A 540 4.17 13.54 22.21
C PRO A 540 3.80 12.12 22.64
N ASP A 541 4.30 11.73 23.81
CA ASP A 541 3.92 10.51 24.53
C ASP A 541 3.87 9.25 23.64
N PRO A 542 4.99 8.89 22.98
CA PRO A 542 5.06 7.68 22.19
C PRO A 542 4.94 6.44 23.06
N VAL A 543 4.41 5.35 22.49
CA VAL A 543 4.06 4.13 23.23
C VAL A 543 4.58 2.87 22.54
N VAL A 544 4.69 1.77 23.29
CA VAL A 544 4.93 0.41 22.79
C VAL A 544 4.02 -0.58 23.52
N PRO A 545 3.66 -1.73 22.93
CA PRO A 545 2.84 -2.72 23.61
C PRO A 545 3.64 -3.50 24.66
N THR A 546 2.93 -3.96 25.68
CA THR A 546 3.44 -5.01 26.57
C THR A 546 3.64 -6.33 25.80
N PRO A 547 4.52 -7.26 26.29
CA PRO A 547 4.77 -8.53 25.60
C PRO A 547 3.51 -9.36 25.33
N ASP A 548 2.50 -9.28 26.19
CA ASP A 548 1.21 -9.93 26.00
C ASP A 548 0.26 -9.15 25.06
N GLY A 549 0.60 -7.91 24.67
CA GLY A 549 -0.19 -7.03 23.82
C GLY A 549 -1.47 -6.50 24.48
N LEU A 550 -1.62 -6.63 25.79
CA LEU A 550 -2.84 -6.23 26.48
C LEU A 550 -2.85 -4.76 26.91
N ALA A 551 -1.68 -4.14 27.00
CA ALA A 551 -1.54 -2.74 27.39
C ALA A 551 -0.47 -2.04 26.53
N LEU A 552 -0.49 -0.70 26.57
CA LEU A 552 0.57 0.15 26.04
C LEU A 552 1.34 0.76 27.21
N VAL A 553 2.66 0.85 27.05
CA VAL A 553 3.56 1.50 28.01
C VAL A 553 4.32 2.61 27.30
N PRO A 554 4.79 3.66 28.01
CA PRO A 554 5.55 4.74 27.38
C PRO A 554 6.82 4.22 26.70
N TYR A 555 7.03 4.65 25.45
CA TYR A 555 8.32 4.52 24.78
C TYR A 555 9.24 5.64 25.23
N ARG A 556 10.48 5.32 25.58
CA ARG A 556 11.47 6.27 26.13
C ARG A 556 12.79 6.34 25.33
N GLY A 557 12.72 5.92 24.04
CA GLY A 557 13.85 5.98 23.12
C GLY A 557 14.00 7.35 22.46
N SER A 558 14.52 7.36 21.23
CA SER A 558 14.74 8.58 20.44
C SER A 558 13.42 9.29 20.10
N SER A 559 13.52 10.61 19.87
CA SER A 559 12.38 11.42 19.42
C SER A 559 11.83 10.92 18.09
N LEU A 560 10.53 10.78 17.99
CA LEU A 560 9.82 10.33 16.79
C LEU A 560 9.19 11.54 16.09
N THR A 561 9.54 11.79 14.82
CA THR A 561 8.94 12.85 14.03
C THR A 561 7.65 12.39 13.37
N LEU A 562 6.73 13.31 13.13
CA LEU A 562 5.47 13.04 12.44
C LEU A 562 5.74 12.43 11.06
N GLY A 563 6.59 13.05 10.25
CA GLY A 563 6.93 12.55 8.92
C GLY A 563 7.56 11.16 8.95
N GLY A 564 8.46 10.89 9.91
CA GLY A 564 9.07 9.58 10.12
C GLY A 564 8.04 8.50 10.48
N GLU A 565 7.10 8.81 11.38
CA GLU A 565 6.05 7.86 11.78
C GLU A 565 5.00 7.63 10.68
N LEU A 566 4.73 8.62 9.83
CA LEU A 566 3.89 8.44 8.64
C LEU A 566 4.57 7.53 7.60
N ASN A 567 5.87 7.74 7.34
CA ASN A 567 6.64 6.87 6.46
C ASN A 567 6.68 5.44 7.00
N LYS A 568 6.89 5.27 8.32
CA LYS A 568 6.85 3.97 8.99
C LYS A 568 5.48 3.30 8.90
N LEU A 569 4.38 4.06 9.04
CA LEU A 569 3.03 3.55 8.81
C LEU A 569 2.89 2.98 7.39
N ALA A 570 3.34 3.74 6.38
CA ALA A 570 3.32 3.28 4.99
C ALA A 570 4.15 2.00 4.79
N ALA A 571 5.35 1.94 5.38
CA ALA A 571 6.21 0.76 5.35
C ALA A 571 5.56 -0.43 6.08
N ASN A 572 4.97 -0.25 7.25
CA ASN A 572 4.30 -1.32 8.00
C ASN A 572 3.15 -1.94 7.18
N VAL A 573 2.31 -1.12 6.55
CA VAL A 573 1.22 -1.64 5.70
C VAL A 573 1.78 -2.37 4.48
N ALA A 574 2.79 -1.82 3.81
CA ALA A 574 3.42 -2.43 2.64
C ALA A 574 4.11 -3.75 2.99
N PHE A 575 4.98 -3.76 4.02
CA PHE A 575 5.75 -4.94 4.43
C PHE A 575 4.90 -5.97 5.20
N GLY A 576 3.79 -5.58 5.81
CA GLY A 576 2.82 -6.53 6.35
C GLY A 576 2.34 -7.53 5.30
N ARG A 577 2.23 -7.10 4.03
CA ARG A 577 1.92 -7.99 2.89
C ARG A 577 3.08 -8.93 2.55
N ASN A 578 4.33 -8.47 2.69
CA ASN A 578 5.51 -9.32 2.50
C ASN A 578 5.59 -10.40 3.59
N VAL A 579 5.36 -10.02 4.85
CA VAL A 579 5.27 -10.92 6.01
C VAL A 579 4.21 -12.01 5.80
N ALA A 580 3.09 -11.65 5.18
CA ALA A 580 2.06 -12.60 4.82
C ALA A 580 2.48 -13.58 3.70
N GLY A 581 3.58 -13.30 2.99
CA GLY A 581 4.06 -14.10 1.85
C GLY A 581 3.41 -13.73 0.52
N VAL A 582 2.68 -12.60 0.45
CA VAL A 582 1.87 -12.27 -0.74
C VAL A 582 2.49 -11.21 -1.66
N HIS A 583 3.49 -10.45 -1.21
CA HIS A 583 4.20 -9.44 -1.98
C HIS A 583 5.71 -9.51 -1.81
N TRP A 584 6.43 -8.77 -2.65
CA TRP A 584 7.88 -8.66 -2.69
C TRP A 584 8.36 -7.32 -2.13
N ARG A 585 9.63 -7.21 -1.72
CA ARG A 585 10.22 -5.95 -1.28
C ARG A 585 10.12 -4.85 -2.35
N THR A 586 10.43 -5.17 -3.58
CA THR A 586 10.30 -4.24 -4.72
C THR A 586 8.85 -3.79 -4.93
N ASP A 587 7.87 -4.70 -4.77
CA ASP A 587 6.45 -4.34 -4.86
C ASP A 587 6.10 -3.26 -3.83
N ALA A 588 6.56 -3.40 -2.58
CA ALA A 588 6.32 -2.43 -1.52
C ALA A 588 6.87 -1.04 -1.90
N TRP A 589 8.14 -0.99 -2.26
CA TRP A 589 8.85 0.25 -2.53
C TRP A 589 8.35 1.03 -3.73
N GLU A 590 8.30 0.38 -4.87
CA GLU A 590 7.93 1.05 -6.10
C GLU A 590 6.46 1.46 -6.08
N SER A 591 5.64 0.76 -5.31
CA SER A 591 4.23 1.11 -5.17
C SER A 591 3.99 2.26 -4.19
N LEU A 592 4.81 2.44 -3.15
CA LEU A 592 4.78 3.67 -2.35
C LEU A 592 5.01 4.89 -3.23
N LYS A 593 6.00 4.83 -4.14
CA LYS A 593 6.33 5.92 -5.08
C LYS A 593 5.23 6.12 -6.13
N LEU A 594 4.60 5.04 -6.60
CA LEU A 594 3.45 5.12 -7.51
C LEU A 594 2.30 5.89 -6.85
N GLY A 595 2.00 5.58 -5.59
CA GLY A 595 0.99 6.29 -4.80
C GLY A 595 1.36 7.75 -4.54
N GLU A 596 2.62 8.04 -4.23
CA GLU A 596 3.13 9.41 -4.08
C GLU A 596 2.98 10.24 -5.36
N ALA A 597 3.30 9.66 -6.52
CA ALA A 597 3.13 10.32 -7.81
C ALA A 597 1.65 10.65 -8.09
N MET A 598 0.74 9.72 -7.77
CA MET A 598 -0.70 9.96 -7.87
C MET A 598 -1.16 11.09 -6.93
N ALA A 599 -0.68 11.10 -5.68
CA ALA A 599 -1.01 12.17 -4.74
C ALA A 599 -0.56 13.54 -5.24
N ILE A 600 0.67 13.63 -5.73
CA ILE A 600 1.23 14.88 -6.28
C ILE A 600 0.39 15.39 -7.45
N SER A 601 -0.01 14.50 -8.36
CA SER A 601 -0.87 14.86 -9.50
C SER A 601 -2.25 15.40 -9.04
N ILE A 602 -2.87 14.76 -8.05
CA ILE A 602 -4.16 15.23 -7.49
C ILE A 602 -4.01 16.58 -6.77
N LEU A 603 -2.93 16.76 -6.00
CA LEU A 603 -2.67 18.03 -5.31
C LEU A 603 -2.41 19.18 -6.28
N GLN A 604 -1.79 18.93 -7.44
CA GLN A 604 -1.63 19.90 -8.52
C GLN A 604 -2.99 20.39 -9.05
N ASP A 605 -3.91 19.45 -9.33
CA ASP A 605 -5.26 19.79 -9.78
C ASP A 605 -6.03 20.58 -8.71
N PHE A 606 -5.87 20.20 -7.44
CA PHE A 606 -6.55 20.85 -6.33
C PHE A 606 -6.10 22.29 -6.12
N LYS A 607 -4.82 22.61 -6.31
CA LYS A 607 -4.32 23.98 -6.14
C LYS A 607 -5.09 24.99 -6.98
N GLY A 608 -5.42 24.64 -8.22
CA GLY A 608 -6.19 25.49 -9.12
C GLY A 608 -7.64 25.75 -8.70
N CYS A 609 -8.15 24.99 -7.72
CA CYS A 609 -9.54 25.07 -7.26
C CYS A 609 -9.76 26.01 -6.08
N TYR A 610 -8.69 26.43 -5.38
CA TYR A 610 -8.79 27.26 -4.17
C TYR A 610 -8.79 28.75 -4.47
N ASN A 611 -9.40 29.52 -3.58
CA ASN A 611 -9.37 30.98 -3.61
C ASN A 611 -8.30 31.56 -2.67
N GLU A 612 -7.88 30.77 -1.71
CA GLU A 612 -6.84 31.11 -0.74
C GLU A 612 -5.49 31.33 -1.44
N ARG A 613 -4.75 32.34 -0.99
CA ARG A 613 -3.39 32.57 -1.48
C ARG A 613 -2.41 31.64 -0.75
N PHE A 614 -1.82 30.70 -1.46
CA PHE A 614 -0.73 29.86 -0.95
C PHE A 614 0.17 29.40 -2.11
N GLU A 615 1.43 29.12 -1.82
CA GLU A 615 2.44 28.79 -2.82
C GLU A 615 2.25 27.37 -3.40
N GLY A 616 1.69 26.47 -2.62
CA GLY A 616 1.47 25.07 -2.94
C GLY A 616 1.63 24.19 -1.72
N PHE A 617 1.33 22.91 -1.88
CA PHE A 617 1.49 21.91 -0.83
C PHE A 617 2.98 21.54 -0.68
N ARG A 618 3.51 21.67 0.53
CA ARG A 618 4.91 21.33 0.85
C ARG A 618 4.96 19.92 1.42
N LEU A 619 5.88 19.11 0.96
CA LEU A 619 6.08 17.77 1.50
C LEU A 619 7.48 17.23 1.23
N THR A 620 7.90 16.23 2.02
CA THR A 620 9.10 15.44 1.77
C THR A 620 8.67 14.11 1.13
N LYS A 621 9.19 13.82 -0.06
CA LYS A 621 8.96 12.56 -0.77
C LYS A 621 9.56 11.37 -0.01
N PHE A 622 9.15 10.15 -0.38
CA PHE A 622 9.72 8.93 0.20
C PHE A 622 11.23 8.76 -0.07
N ASP A 623 11.76 9.42 -1.09
CA ASP A 623 13.19 9.47 -1.38
C ASP A 623 13.95 10.55 -0.59
N GLY A 624 13.28 11.28 0.30
CA GLY A 624 13.84 12.37 1.09
C GLY A 624 13.89 13.73 0.38
N THR A 625 13.49 13.81 -0.89
CA THR A 625 13.46 15.08 -1.64
C THR A 625 12.30 15.97 -1.18
N ARG A 626 12.57 17.22 -0.85
CA ARG A 626 11.53 18.21 -0.54
C ARG A 626 10.97 18.82 -1.83
N VAL A 627 9.65 18.93 -1.90
CA VAL A 627 8.95 19.50 -3.06
C VAL A 627 7.85 20.45 -2.59
N VAL A 628 7.51 21.40 -3.48
CA VAL A 628 6.31 22.23 -3.38
C VAL A 628 5.44 21.87 -4.58
N VAL A 629 4.21 21.45 -4.32
CA VAL A 629 3.26 20.99 -5.32
C VAL A 629 2.20 22.06 -5.56
N GLY A 630 2.18 22.59 -6.80
CA GLY A 630 1.19 23.59 -7.15
C GLY A 630 1.54 24.50 -8.29
#